data_e5c2fa8e9787fc7e23bd8091917d44ca
#
_entry.id   e5c2fa8e9787fc7e23bd8091917d44ca
#
_cell.length_a   1.000
_cell.length_b   1.000
_cell.length_c   1.000
_cell.angle_alpha   90.00
_cell.angle_beta   90.00
_cell.angle_gamma   90.00
#
_symmetry.space_group_name_H-M   'P 1'
#
loop_
_entity.id
_entity.type
_entity.pdbx_description
1 polymer ?
#
loop_
_entity_poly.entity_id
_entity_poly.type
_entity_poly.pdbx_seq_one_letter_code
_entity_poly.pdbx_strand_id
1 'polypeptide(L)'
;MFDTILRGGTVIDGTGRPAFPADVGITGGTITAVGDLSAAAAGRTMDVAGRTVTPGFIDIHRHADAAAFRPDYGSLELRQGLTTIVNGNCGLSAAPFGPDHAAAIRAYLRPITGDIPDTLPSASLAAYLAALRDLPLHTGMLVGAGILRADTAGYELEHLDEAHYRAIHRAMERALADGALGISLGLGYAPECFCTTEELIHTLEPLRGQDIPLTVHMRQEGAGVCTSVEEMLTVARTLRIPLHISHLKAMGRDSWGKKIPRALALLEQARQEGLDVSCDVYPYTAGSTQLLHILPPEFLEGGMDAVVRRLSDPAARRELAWRIESGSGFDDIARLAGWDGIYLTSLHCPEDHPFLGKSLAQIAALTGQDPLDCCCDLLVREDGQITMIDFMASEEDIIAILQSDLSNLISDSTYPTEGMPHPRVYGTFPRLIQHFVMKKHALTLEQAVRKMTALPARALRLRNKGVIAEGMDADLCVFDPAQLRENGDYRCPCRMASGLDAVLVAGQPAVIHDTLTGAHTGTVIRRELI
;
A
#
# COMPACT_ATOMS: atom_id res chain seq x y z
N MET A 1 -26.59 23.73 18.05
CA MET A 1 -26.74 23.95 16.60
C MET A 1 -25.59 23.27 15.91
N PHE A 2 -25.84 22.37 14.99
CA PHE A 2 -24.79 21.65 14.27
C PHE A 2 -24.13 22.58 13.22
N ASP A 3 -22.87 22.30 12.88
CA ASP A 3 -22.23 22.98 11.74
C ASP A 3 -22.81 22.44 10.42
N THR A 4 -22.93 21.10 10.31
CA THR A 4 -23.49 20.40 9.16
C THR A 4 -24.40 19.25 9.61
N ILE A 5 -25.53 19.05 8.92
CA ILE A 5 -26.36 17.84 9.02
C ILE A 5 -26.43 17.20 7.63
N LEU A 6 -26.09 15.90 7.54
CA LEU A 6 -26.45 15.04 6.41
C LEU A 6 -27.83 14.46 6.70
N ARG A 7 -28.83 14.76 5.87
CA ARG A 7 -30.24 14.47 6.16
C ARG A 7 -30.85 13.45 5.22
N GLY A 8 -31.53 12.44 5.78
CA GLY A 8 -32.37 11.49 5.03
C GLY A 8 -31.60 10.36 4.36
N GLY A 9 -30.36 10.12 4.74
CA GLY A 9 -29.51 9.07 4.16
C GLY A 9 -29.75 7.68 4.73
N THR A 10 -29.21 6.68 4.05
CA THR A 10 -29.04 5.32 4.56
C THR A 10 -27.62 5.17 5.06
N VAL A 11 -27.43 5.00 6.37
CA VAL A 11 -26.13 4.91 7.02
C VAL A 11 -25.65 3.46 7.00
N ILE A 12 -24.41 3.25 6.51
CA ILE A 12 -23.60 2.04 6.71
C ILE A 12 -22.41 2.46 7.57
N ASP A 13 -22.44 2.11 8.83
CA ASP A 13 -21.60 2.72 9.85
C ASP A 13 -20.16 2.22 9.93
N GLY A 14 -19.76 1.28 9.06
CA GLY A 14 -18.41 0.70 9.06
C GLY A 14 -18.24 -0.52 9.96
N THR A 15 -19.17 -0.83 10.85
CA THR A 15 -19.06 -2.00 11.77
C THR A 15 -19.39 -3.33 11.09
N GLY A 16 -20.05 -3.30 9.93
CA GLY A 16 -20.58 -4.48 9.23
C GLY A 16 -22.00 -4.87 9.62
N ARG A 17 -22.65 -4.11 10.52
CA ARG A 17 -24.09 -4.28 10.80
C ARG A 17 -24.94 -3.82 9.61
N PRO A 18 -26.20 -4.27 9.49
CA PRO A 18 -27.08 -3.85 8.42
C PRO A 18 -27.24 -2.34 8.34
N ALA A 19 -27.40 -1.82 7.13
CA ALA A 19 -27.68 -0.42 6.86
C ALA A 19 -28.99 0.04 7.53
N PHE A 20 -29.06 1.30 7.95
CA PHE A 20 -30.23 1.88 8.64
C PHE A 20 -30.44 3.35 8.24
N PRO A 21 -31.68 3.84 8.20
CA PRO A 21 -31.96 5.26 7.94
C PRO A 21 -31.57 6.11 9.16
N ALA A 22 -30.80 7.18 8.92
CA ALA A 22 -30.46 8.16 9.95
C ALA A 22 -29.91 9.45 9.33
N ASP A 23 -30.06 10.55 10.06
CA ASP A 23 -29.31 11.79 9.83
C ASP A 23 -27.99 11.73 10.60
N VAL A 24 -26.98 12.46 10.12
CA VAL A 24 -25.67 12.59 10.77
C VAL A 24 -25.39 14.06 11.07
N GLY A 25 -25.30 14.40 12.35
CA GLY A 25 -25.00 15.75 12.85
C GLY A 25 -23.53 15.93 13.16
N ILE A 26 -22.93 17.00 12.66
CA ILE A 26 -21.50 17.30 12.75
C ILE A 26 -21.28 18.63 13.44
N THR A 27 -20.34 18.68 14.38
CA THR A 27 -19.89 19.91 15.05
C THR A 27 -18.38 19.85 15.28
N GLY A 28 -17.64 20.87 14.89
CA GLY A 28 -16.20 20.98 15.11
C GLY A 28 -15.39 19.84 14.48
N GLY A 29 -15.83 19.32 13.32
CA GLY A 29 -15.16 18.21 12.65
C GLY A 29 -15.44 16.83 13.23
N THR A 30 -16.31 16.71 14.22
CA THR A 30 -16.68 15.48 14.94
C THR A 30 -18.15 15.16 14.70
N ILE A 31 -18.49 13.87 14.61
CA ILE A 31 -19.86 13.38 14.59
C ILE A 31 -20.43 13.53 16.01
N THR A 32 -21.45 14.36 16.18
CA THR A 32 -22.02 14.64 17.52
C THR A 32 -23.43 14.11 17.71
N ALA A 33 -24.07 13.62 16.65
CA ALA A 33 -25.35 12.93 16.73
C ALA A 33 -25.58 12.02 15.50
N VAL A 34 -26.23 10.87 15.72
CA VAL A 34 -26.70 9.95 14.67
C VAL A 34 -28.12 9.52 15.00
N GLY A 35 -29.10 9.85 14.16
CA GLY A 35 -30.50 9.51 14.40
C GLY A 35 -31.46 10.46 13.67
N ASP A 36 -32.67 10.66 14.24
CA ASP A 36 -33.63 11.63 13.67
C ASP A 36 -33.26 13.06 14.13
N LEU A 37 -32.76 13.86 13.18
CA LEU A 37 -32.41 15.26 13.37
C LEU A 37 -33.34 16.20 12.57
N SER A 38 -34.52 15.72 12.19
CA SER A 38 -35.47 16.47 11.35
C SER A 38 -35.84 17.85 11.91
N ALA A 39 -35.92 17.96 13.26
CA ALA A 39 -36.20 19.21 13.97
C ALA A 39 -34.95 20.03 14.34
N ALA A 40 -33.76 19.51 14.07
CA ALA A 40 -32.50 20.13 14.47
C ALA A 40 -32.07 21.26 13.51
N ALA A 41 -31.47 22.32 14.07
CA ALA A 41 -30.90 23.42 13.29
C ALA A 41 -29.42 23.20 13.00
N ALA A 42 -28.98 23.53 11.80
CA ALA A 42 -27.60 23.51 11.38
C ALA A 42 -27.21 24.72 10.55
N GLY A 43 -25.92 25.04 10.51
CA GLY A 43 -25.39 26.08 9.61
C GLY A 43 -25.49 25.64 8.14
N ARG A 44 -25.32 24.33 7.87
CA ARG A 44 -25.48 23.69 6.56
C ARG A 44 -26.34 22.44 6.69
N THR A 45 -27.26 22.21 5.79
CA THR A 45 -27.94 20.91 5.64
C THR A 45 -27.66 20.40 4.23
N MET A 46 -27.17 19.16 4.16
CA MET A 46 -26.98 18.42 2.91
C MET A 46 -28.10 17.39 2.81
N ASP A 47 -28.95 17.51 1.81
CA ASP A 47 -29.96 16.48 1.52
C ASP A 47 -29.26 15.29 0.86
N VAL A 48 -29.28 14.15 1.53
CA VAL A 48 -28.69 12.90 1.08
C VAL A 48 -29.74 11.78 0.99
N ALA A 49 -31.02 12.16 0.78
CA ALA A 49 -32.10 11.21 0.61
C ALA A 49 -31.83 10.28 -0.58
N GLY A 50 -32.03 8.97 -0.37
CA GLY A 50 -31.75 7.94 -1.37
C GLY A 50 -30.25 7.67 -1.61
N ARG A 51 -29.37 8.24 -0.80
CA ARG A 51 -27.92 8.00 -0.84
C ARG A 51 -27.44 7.15 0.32
N THR A 52 -26.33 6.48 0.10
CA THR A 52 -25.58 5.77 1.16
C THR A 52 -24.59 6.74 1.79
N VAL A 53 -24.59 6.78 3.12
CA VAL A 53 -23.62 7.53 3.94
C VAL A 53 -22.73 6.53 4.66
N THR A 54 -21.41 6.61 4.45
CA THR A 54 -20.42 5.74 5.06
C THR A 54 -19.33 6.56 5.75
N PRO A 55 -18.52 5.95 6.63
CA PRO A 55 -17.26 6.57 7.00
C PRO A 55 -16.42 6.82 5.74
N GLY A 56 -15.56 7.82 5.77
CA GLY A 56 -14.54 8.03 4.74
C GLY A 56 -13.62 6.83 4.63
N PHE A 57 -13.24 6.48 3.42
CA PHE A 57 -12.42 5.31 3.17
C PHE A 57 -10.99 5.53 3.64
N ILE A 58 -10.34 4.45 4.07
CA ILE A 58 -9.01 4.44 4.67
C ILE A 58 -8.13 3.48 3.88
N ASP A 59 -7.03 3.98 3.31
CA ASP A 59 -6.01 3.18 2.64
C ASP A 59 -4.74 3.14 3.47
N ILE A 60 -4.48 2.02 4.11
CA ILE A 60 -3.31 1.87 4.99
C ILE A 60 -2.06 1.38 4.26
N HIS A 61 -2.13 1.22 2.94
CA HIS A 61 -1.02 0.73 2.13
C HIS A 61 -0.91 1.51 0.83
N ARG A 62 -0.14 2.59 0.86
CA ARG A 62 0.23 3.42 -0.30
C ARG A 62 1.70 3.81 -0.22
N HIS A 63 2.22 4.27 -1.38
CA HIS A 63 3.58 4.77 -1.52
C HIS A 63 3.60 6.23 -1.97
N ALA A 64 2.69 7.05 -1.44
CA ALA A 64 2.57 8.47 -1.74
C ALA A 64 3.54 9.35 -0.94
N ASP A 65 4.63 8.78 -0.45
CA ASP A 65 5.61 9.44 0.43
C ASP A 65 6.13 10.76 -0.16
N ALA A 66 6.61 10.75 -1.40
CA ALA A 66 7.03 11.97 -2.09
C ALA A 66 5.84 12.72 -2.71
N ALA A 67 4.81 12.00 -3.15
CA ALA A 67 3.62 12.60 -3.75
C ALA A 67 2.84 13.50 -2.78
N ALA A 68 2.93 13.25 -1.47
CA ALA A 68 2.32 14.08 -0.42
C ALA A 68 2.80 15.54 -0.42
N PHE A 69 3.89 15.85 -1.13
CA PHE A 69 4.43 17.21 -1.30
C PHE A 69 4.11 17.82 -2.67
N ARG A 70 3.39 17.13 -3.53
CA ARG A 70 2.99 17.63 -4.85
C ARG A 70 1.74 18.53 -4.73
N PRO A 71 1.61 19.55 -5.60
CA PRO A 71 0.44 20.44 -5.58
C PRO A 71 -0.91 19.75 -5.86
N ASP A 72 -0.89 18.61 -6.56
CA ASP A 72 -2.07 17.82 -6.94
C ASP A 72 -2.39 16.71 -5.93
N TYR A 73 -1.64 16.62 -4.83
CA TYR A 73 -1.86 15.62 -3.79
C TYR A 73 -3.29 15.65 -3.26
N GLY A 74 -3.84 14.48 -3.04
CA GLY A 74 -5.22 14.27 -2.60
C GLY A 74 -6.26 14.23 -3.72
N SER A 75 -5.91 14.68 -4.93
CA SER A 75 -6.87 14.67 -6.05
C SER A 75 -7.30 13.26 -6.46
N LEU A 76 -6.36 12.31 -6.47
CA LEU A 76 -6.59 10.89 -6.80
C LEU A 76 -7.33 10.18 -5.66
N GLU A 77 -6.94 10.49 -4.45
CA GLU A 77 -7.41 9.88 -3.21
C GLU A 77 -8.86 10.26 -2.92
N LEU A 78 -9.14 11.55 -2.83
CA LEU A 78 -10.46 12.08 -2.51
C LEU A 78 -11.53 11.66 -3.53
N ARG A 79 -11.18 11.56 -4.82
CA ARG A 79 -12.09 11.09 -5.86
C ARG A 79 -12.39 9.59 -5.83
N GLN A 80 -11.69 8.84 -4.98
CA GLN A 80 -12.02 7.45 -4.65
C GLN A 80 -12.76 7.31 -3.31
N GLY A 81 -13.04 8.43 -2.61
CA GLY A 81 -13.65 8.44 -1.28
C GLY A 81 -12.65 8.30 -0.14
N LEU A 82 -11.33 8.36 -0.43
CA LEU A 82 -10.31 8.28 0.60
C LEU A 82 -10.24 9.57 1.40
N THR A 83 -10.36 9.47 2.72
CA THR A 83 -10.18 10.57 3.66
C THR A 83 -8.91 10.39 4.51
N THR A 84 -8.35 9.19 4.50
CA THR A 84 -7.15 8.84 5.28
C THR A 84 -6.27 7.89 4.47
N ILE A 85 -4.97 8.17 4.42
CA ILE A 85 -3.97 7.27 3.85
C ILE A 85 -2.77 7.10 4.78
N VAL A 86 -2.07 5.96 4.65
CA VAL A 86 -0.83 5.69 5.36
C VAL A 86 0.24 5.23 4.37
N ASN A 87 1.38 5.92 4.40
CA ASN A 87 2.55 5.67 3.55
C ASN A 87 3.67 4.94 4.32
N GLY A 88 4.81 4.73 3.69
CA GLY A 88 5.99 4.09 4.32
C GLY A 88 5.87 2.57 4.42
N ASN A 89 5.16 1.94 3.49
CA ASN A 89 4.93 0.50 3.45
C ASN A 89 6.12 -0.27 2.82
N CYS A 90 6.10 -1.60 2.91
CA CYS A 90 7.02 -2.53 2.25
C CYS A 90 8.50 -2.28 2.56
N GLY A 91 8.85 -1.83 3.77
CA GLY A 91 10.22 -1.48 4.11
C GLY A 91 10.73 -0.20 3.44
N LEU A 92 9.88 0.48 2.66
CA LEU A 92 10.20 1.63 1.80
C LEU A 92 9.54 2.90 2.36
N SER A 93 10.33 3.84 2.92
CA SER A 93 9.81 5.11 3.41
C SER A 93 10.72 6.28 3.02
N ALA A 94 10.14 7.45 2.71
CA ALA A 94 10.90 8.64 2.33
C ALA A 94 11.58 9.36 3.51
N ALA A 95 11.42 8.84 4.73
CA ALA A 95 12.07 9.27 5.97
C ALA A 95 11.98 8.15 7.02
N PRO A 96 12.92 8.10 8.02
CA PRO A 96 14.12 8.91 8.12
C PRO A 96 15.32 8.29 7.39
N PHE A 97 16.18 9.11 6.82
CA PHE A 97 17.53 8.74 6.38
C PHE A 97 18.46 9.97 6.37
N GLY A 98 19.75 9.73 6.68
CA GLY A 98 20.79 10.74 6.73
C GLY A 98 21.47 10.98 5.36
N PRO A 99 22.50 11.84 5.32
CA PRO A 99 23.14 12.23 4.06
C PRO A 99 24.03 11.15 3.44
N ASP A 100 24.57 10.22 4.23
CA ASP A 100 25.65 9.32 3.80
C ASP A 100 25.20 8.35 2.69
N HIS A 101 23.96 7.82 2.77
CA HIS A 101 23.38 6.92 1.79
C HIS A 101 22.19 7.53 1.04
N ALA A 102 21.93 8.84 1.21
CA ALA A 102 20.74 9.51 0.66
C ALA A 102 20.56 9.35 -0.86
N ALA A 103 21.65 9.46 -1.62
CA ALA A 103 21.59 9.34 -3.08
C ALA A 103 21.14 7.93 -3.51
N ALA A 104 21.71 6.89 -2.91
CA ALA A 104 21.36 5.49 -3.20
C ALA A 104 19.91 5.18 -2.76
N ILE A 105 19.49 5.67 -1.58
CA ILE A 105 18.12 5.48 -1.08
C ILE A 105 17.10 6.17 -2.01
N ARG A 106 17.34 7.41 -2.40
CA ARG A 106 16.44 8.13 -3.33
C ARG A 106 16.34 7.44 -4.69
N ALA A 107 17.48 7.01 -5.24
CA ALA A 107 17.50 6.25 -6.49
C ALA A 107 16.70 4.96 -6.38
N TYR A 108 16.86 4.21 -5.28
CA TYR A 108 16.13 2.97 -5.04
C TYR A 108 14.62 3.16 -4.85
N LEU A 109 14.21 4.23 -4.18
CA LEU A 109 12.79 4.54 -3.93
C LEU A 109 12.06 5.13 -5.15
N ARG A 110 12.77 5.82 -6.03
CA ARG A 110 12.21 6.61 -7.13
C ARG A 110 11.16 5.89 -7.98
N PRO A 111 11.32 4.63 -8.41
CA PRO A 111 10.31 3.93 -9.21
C PRO A 111 8.98 3.74 -8.47
N ILE A 112 8.99 3.69 -7.14
CA ILE A 112 7.83 3.39 -6.29
C ILE A 112 7.18 4.66 -5.75
N THR A 113 7.96 5.54 -5.13
CA THR A 113 7.44 6.75 -4.44
C THR A 113 7.43 8.00 -5.33
N GLY A 114 8.06 7.94 -6.50
CA GLY A 114 8.41 9.08 -7.31
C GLY A 114 9.67 9.79 -6.82
N ASP A 115 10.02 10.90 -7.47
CA ASP A 115 11.19 11.68 -7.12
C ASP A 115 11.10 12.24 -5.69
N ILE A 116 12.12 11.94 -4.89
CA ILE A 116 12.31 12.53 -3.56
C ILE A 116 13.35 13.66 -3.72
N PRO A 117 12.92 14.94 -3.73
CA PRO A 117 13.83 16.04 -3.94
C PRO A 117 14.78 16.21 -2.74
N ASP A 118 15.97 16.77 -2.97
CA ASP A 118 16.95 17.05 -1.90
C ASP A 118 16.41 17.99 -0.82
N THR A 119 15.42 18.80 -1.16
CA THR A 119 14.76 19.73 -0.25
C THR A 119 13.75 19.06 0.68
N LEU A 120 13.37 17.80 0.42
CA LEU A 120 12.46 17.07 1.30
C LEU A 120 13.19 16.72 2.60
N PRO A 121 12.61 17.05 3.79
CA PRO A 121 13.30 16.90 5.07
C PRO A 121 13.31 15.44 5.56
N SER A 122 14.10 14.61 4.90
CA SER A 122 14.19 13.16 5.19
C SER A 122 15.04 12.81 6.43
N ALA A 123 15.80 13.75 7.01
CA ALA A 123 16.75 13.46 8.09
C ALA A 123 16.10 12.98 9.41
N SER A 124 14.82 13.22 9.62
CA SER A 124 14.04 12.64 10.72
C SER A 124 12.57 12.54 10.34
N LEU A 125 11.87 11.60 10.93
CA LEU A 125 10.42 11.50 10.72
C LEU A 125 9.70 12.74 11.26
N ALA A 126 10.14 13.31 12.39
CA ALA A 126 9.56 14.54 12.92
C ALA A 126 9.62 15.70 11.92
N ALA A 127 10.77 15.90 11.25
CA ALA A 127 10.95 16.95 10.24
C ALA A 127 10.08 16.69 9.01
N TYR A 128 10.03 15.46 8.54
CA TYR A 128 9.15 15.05 7.43
C TYR A 128 7.68 15.32 7.75
N LEU A 129 7.17 14.84 8.89
CA LEU A 129 5.78 15.03 9.31
C LEU A 129 5.44 16.51 9.57
N ALA A 130 6.40 17.31 10.04
CA ALA A 130 6.21 18.74 10.24
C ALA A 130 6.16 19.53 8.91
N ALA A 131 6.73 18.98 7.84
CA ALA A 131 6.69 19.58 6.51
C ALA A 131 5.39 19.29 5.76
N LEU A 132 4.63 18.24 6.15
CA LEU A 132 3.30 17.96 5.64
C LEU A 132 2.32 19.01 6.17
N ARG A 133 1.93 19.95 5.32
CA ARG A 133 1.04 21.07 5.67
C ARG A 133 -0.06 21.19 4.63
N ASP A 134 -1.16 21.83 5.03
CA ASP A 134 -2.29 22.12 4.15
C ASP A 134 -2.78 20.86 3.42
N LEU A 135 -2.95 19.77 4.19
CA LEU A 135 -3.31 18.47 3.66
C LEU A 135 -4.79 18.42 3.25
N PRO A 136 -5.11 17.91 2.05
CA PRO A 136 -6.50 17.73 1.62
C PRO A 136 -7.18 16.54 2.31
N LEU A 137 -6.41 15.56 2.80
CA LEU A 137 -6.86 14.37 3.53
C LEU A 137 -5.86 14.02 4.64
N HIS A 138 -6.30 13.19 5.59
CA HIS A 138 -5.43 12.76 6.69
C HIS A 138 -4.33 11.84 6.18
N THR A 139 -3.09 12.09 6.63
CA THR A 139 -1.92 11.36 6.17
C THR A 139 -1.09 10.88 7.35
N GLY A 140 -0.85 9.56 7.43
CA GLY A 140 0.02 8.91 8.40
C GLY A 140 1.23 8.25 7.74
N MET A 141 2.21 7.85 8.56
CA MET A 141 3.43 7.19 8.10
C MET A 141 3.76 5.97 8.94
N LEU A 142 4.11 4.88 8.27
CA LEU A 142 4.95 3.82 8.79
C LEU A 142 6.43 4.19 8.53
N VAL A 143 7.35 3.50 9.19
CA VAL A 143 8.77 3.61 8.86
C VAL A 143 9.29 2.26 8.38
N GLY A 144 9.93 2.28 7.21
CA GLY A 144 10.53 1.11 6.60
C GLY A 144 11.81 0.67 7.32
N ALA A 145 11.85 -0.55 7.84
CA ALA A 145 13.07 -1.10 8.42
C ALA A 145 14.16 -1.27 7.36
N GLY A 146 13.78 -1.52 6.09
CA GLY A 146 14.69 -1.52 4.96
C GLY A 146 15.42 -0.20 4.76
N ILE A 147 14.72 0.92 4.93
CA ILE A 147 15.35 2.25 4.86
C ILE A 147 16.25 2.51 6.06
N LEU A 148 15.86 2.12 7.29
CA LEU A 148 16.73 2.23 8.46
C LEU A 148 18.02 1.41 8.29
N ARG A 149 17.91 0.21 7.70
CA ARG A 149 19.06 -0.62 7.36
C ARG A 149 19.92 0.03 6.27
N ALA A 150 19.32 0.50 5.18
CA ALA A 150 20.03 1.16 4.07
C ALA A 150 20.73 2.46 4.53
N ASP A 151 20.10 3.25 5.41
CA ASP A 151 20.72 4.45 6.00
C ASP A 151 21.92 4.12 6.89
N THR A 152 21.87 2.96 7.57
CA THR A 152 22.93 2.55 8.51
C THR A 152 24.11 1.85 7.81
N ALA A 153 23.86 1.03 6.78
CA ALA A 153 24.84 0.11 6.23
C ALA A 153 24.89 0.09 4.68
N GLY A 154 24.10 0.93 3.99
CA GLY A 154 23.99 0.90 2.54
C GLY A 154 23.28 -0.35 2.02
N TYR A 155 23.51 -0.64 0.75
CA TYR A 155 22.97 -1.84 0.06
C TYR A 155 24.04 -2.92 -0.17
N GLU A 156 25.30 -2.66 0.28
CA GLU A 156 26.45 -3.50 0.02
C GLU A 156 26.66 -4.60 1.06
N LEU A 157 26.09 -4.44 2.27
CA LEU A 157 26.28 -5.40 3.35
C LEU A 157 25.14 -6.42 3.39
N GLU A 158 25.51 -7.70 3.24
CA GLU A 158 24.60 -8.83 3.43
C GLU A 158 24.28 -9.04 4.91
N HIS A 159 25.30 -8.99 5.79
CA HIS A 159 25.15 -9.21 7.23
C HIS A 159 25.56 -7.97 8.04
N LEU A 160 24.81 -7.72 9.11
CA LEU A 160 25.01 -6.60 10.02
C LEU A 160 25.77 -7.05 11.27
N ASP A 161 26.60 -6.16 11.81
CA ASP A 161 27.22 -6.34 13.13
C ASP A 161 26.38 -5.68 14.24
N GLU A 162 26.79 -5.88 15.50
CA GLU A 162 26.12 -5.33 16.67
C GLU A 162 26.09 -3.78 16.70
N ALA A 163 27.03 -3.10 16.04
CA ALA A 163 27.03 -1.65 15.97
C ALA A 163 25.93 -1.15 15.03
N HIS A 164 25.74 -1.83 13.92
CA HIS A 164 24.65 -1.56 12.97
C HIS A 164 23.29 -1.81 13.62
N TYR A 165 23.06 -2.95 14.29
CA TYR A 165 21.81 -3.22 15.01
C TYR A 165 21.49 -2.13 16.03
N ARG A 166 22.47 -1.71 16.85
CA ARG A 166 22.28 -0.60 17.81
C ARG A 166 21.93 0.74 17.12
N ALA A 167 22.46 1.00 15.92
CA ALA A 167 22.10 2.20 15.17
C ALA A 167 20.67 2.13 14.65
N ILE A 168 20.26 1.01 14.07
CA ILE A 168 18.89 0.76 13.60
C ILE A 168 17.89 0.85 14.75
N HIS A 169 18.19 0.24 15.91
CA HIS A 169 17.32 0.32 17.10
C HIS A 169 17.07 1.77 17.52
N ARG A 170 18.15 2.57 17.66
CA ARG A 170 17.99 4.00 18.01
C ARG A 170 17.20 4.80 16.97
N ALA A 171 17.39 4.50 15.68
CA ALA A 171 16.65 5.17 14.62
C ALA A 171 15.15 4.78 14.65
N MET A 172 14.85 3.50 14.88
CA MET A 172 13.49 2.98 15.03
C MET A 172 12.78 3.59 16.25
N GLU A 173 13.42 3.57 17.42
CA GLU A 173 12.89 4.16 18.65
C GLU A 173 12.59 5.65 18.47
N ARG A 174 13.50 6.38 17.81
CA ARG A 174 13.31 7.82 17.50
C ARG A 174 12.12 8.02 16.57
N ALA A 175 12.02 7.24 15.49
CA ALA A 175 10.92 7.35 14.54
C ALA A 175 9.55 7.06 15.19
N LEU A 176 9.49 6.08 16.09
CA LEU A 176 8.29 5.79 16.87
C LEU A 176 7.94 6.94 17.83
N ALA A 177 8.93 7.55 18.47
CA ALA A 177 8.75 8.74 19.33
C ALA A 177 8.32 9.97 18.51
N ASP A 178 8.78 10.10 17.26
CA ASP A 178 8.39 11.17 16.33
C ASP A 178 6.94 11.02 15.82
N GLY A 179 6.32 9.85 16.02
CA GLY A 179 4.91 9.58 15.70
C GLY A 179 4.67 8.60 14.56
N ALA A 180 5.63 7.73 14.22
CA ALA A 180 5.40 6.63 13.29
C ALA A 180 4.26 5.74 13.79
N LEU A 181 3.33 5.35 12.90
CA LEU A 181 2.18 4.51 13.25
C LEU A 181 2.59 3.05 13.49
N GLY A 182 3.71 2.63 12.93
CA GLY A 182 4.26 1.29 13.02
C GLY A 182 5.53 1.17 12.19
N ILE A 183 6.00 -0.07 12.06
CA ILE A 183 7.18 -0.42 11.26
C ILE A 183 6.74 -1.30 10.10
N SER A 184 7.35 -1.09 8.92
CA SER A 184 7.11 -1.94 7.76
C SER A 184 8.36 -2.72 7.35
N LEU A 185 8.17 -3.93 6.84
CA LEU A 185 9.20 -4.77 6.22
C LEU A 185 8.90 -4.99 4.75
N GLY A 186 9.97 -5.17 3.95
CA GLY A 186 9.89 -5.53 2.55
C GLY A 186 10.86 -6.66 2.19
N LEU A 187 10.54 -7.89 2.60
CA LEU A 187 11.45 -9.04 2.50
C LEU A 187 11.68 -9.54 1.07
N GLY A 188 10.94 -9.04 0.10
CA GLY A 188 11.20 -9.23 -1.33
C GLY A 188 12.17 -8.21 -1.92
N TYR A 189 12.59 -7.18 -1.14
CA TYR A 189 13.40 -6.06 -1.61
C TYR A 189 14.76 -5.99 -0.91
N ALA A 190 15.79 -5.50 -1.64
CA ALA A 190 17.07 -5.18 -1.01
C ALA A 190 16.91 -3.91 -0.11
N PRO A 191 17.59 -3.85 1.04
CA PRO A 191 18.52 -4.86 1.56
C PRO A 191 17.87 -5.89 2.50
N GLU A 192 16.55 -5.87 2.72
CA GLU A 192 15.89 -6.75 3.69
C GLU A 192 15.77 -8.20 3.21
N CYS A 193 15.81 -8.44 1.89
CA CYS A 193 15.80 -9.80 1.33
C CYS A 193 16.99 -10.65 1.79
N PHE A 194 18.09 -10.03 2.24
CA PHE A 194 19.26 -10.73 2.77
C PHE A 194 19.10 -11.17 4.23
N CYS A 195 18.12 -10.64 4.97
CA CYS A 195 17.93 -10.96 6.38
C CYS A 195 17.46 -12.41 6.58
N THR A 196 18.04 -13.11 7.53
CA THR A 196 17.47 -14.34 8.12
C THR A 196 16.34 -14.00 9.09
N THR A 197 15.55 -14.99 9.49
CA THR A 197 14.48 -14.81 10.49
C THR A 197 15.03 -14.32 11.83
N GLU A 198 16.19 -14.82 12.25
CA GLU A 198 16.88 -14.42 13.47
C GLU A 198 17.35 -12.96 13.41
N GLU A 199 17.89 -12.54 12.26
CA GLU A 199 18.29 -11.14 12.04
C GLU A 199 17.09 -10.21 12.03
N LEU A 200 15.93 -10.63 11.49
CA LEU A 200 14.69 -9.87 11.58
C LEU A 200 14.22 -9.70 13.03
N ILE A 201 14.24 -10.79 13.83
CA ILE A 201 13.90 -10.73 15.25
C ILE A 201 14.82 -9.75 15.98
N HIS A 202 16.14 -9.80 15.70
CA HIS A 202 17.10 -8.88 16.29
C HIS A 202 16.84 -7.42 15.84
N THR A 203 16.63 -7.17 14.55
CA THR A 203 16.32 -5.84 14.01
C THR A 203 15.09 -5.22 14.69
N LEU A 204 14.07 -6.03 14.96
CA LEU A 204 12.77 -5.58 15.49
C LEU A 204 12.69 -5.64 17.03
N GLU A 205 13.79 -5.91 17.72
CA GLU A 205 13.84 -6.01 19.20
C GLU A 205 13.20 -4.78 19.90
N PRO A 206 13.32 -3.53 19.41
CA PRO A 206 12.64 -2.38 20.02
C PRO A 206 11.12 -2.49 20.08
N LEU A 207 10.50 -3.34 19.27
CA LEU A 207 9.04 -3.53 19.27
C LEU A 207 8.55 -4.54 20.31
N ARG A 208 9.45 -5.31 20.92
CA ARG A 208 9.10 -6.45 21.81
C ARG A 208 8.08 -6.09 22.87
N GLY A 209 6.93 -6.78 22.84
CA GLY A 209 5.84 -6.61 23.81
C GLY A 209 5.07 -5.30 23.69
N GLN A 210 5.28 -4.53 22.62
CA GLN A 210 4.58 -3.27 22.37
C GLN A 210 3.37 -3.48 21.45
N ASP A 211 2.31 -2.69 21.65
CA ASP A 211 1.15 -2.63 20.72
C ASP A 211 1.46 -1.70 19.53
N ILE A 212 2.52 -2.05 18.78
CA ILE A 212 2.97 -1.33 17.60
C ILE A 212 2.83 -2.27 16.39
N PRO A 213 2.02 -1.92 15.38
CA PRO A 213 1.83 -2.76 14.22
C PRO A 213 3.12 -2.96 13.42
N LEU A 214 3.40 -4.21 13.06
CA LEU A 214 4.39 -4.60 12.06
C LEU A 214 3.64 -4.97 10.78
N THR A 215 3.87 -4.24 9.67
CA THR A 215 3.33 -4.57 8.35
C THR A 215 4.41 -5.21 7.50
N VAL A 216 4.07 -6.18 6.66
CA VAL A 216 5.09 -6.98 5.97
C VAL A 216 4.71 -7.31 4.53
N HIS A 217 5.53 -6.83 3.57
CA HIS A 217 5.69 -7.48 2.27
C HIS A 217 6.55 -8.73 2.48
N MET A 218 5.96 -9.90 2.32
CA MET A 218 6.60 -11.17 2.66
C MET A 218 7.76 -11.53 1.71
N ARG A 219 8.63 -12.43 2.17
CA ARG A 219 9.80 -12.91 1.42
C ARG A 219 9.42 -13.60 0.11
N GLN A 220 8.39 -14.42 0.16
CA GLN A 220 7.82 -15.09 -1.00
C GLN A 220 6.30 -15.03 -0.97
N GLU A 221 5.71 -14.73 -2.10
CA GLU A 221 4.27 -14.60 -2.30
C GLU A 221 3.74 -15.58 -3.37
N GLY A 222 4.64 -16.38 -3.95
CA GLY A 222 4.33 -17.46 -4.88
C GLY A 222 4.21 -18.83 -4.20
N ALA A 223 5.03 -19.78 -4.63
CA ALA A 223 5.04 -21.14 -4.09
C ALA A 223 5.35 -21.19 -2.59
N GLY A 224 6.16 -20.24 -2.10
CA GLY A 224 6.61 -20.12 -0.70
C GLY A 224 5.68 -19.33 0.21
N VAL A 225 4.54 -18.80 -0.24
CA VAL A 225 3.69 -17.89 0.54
C VAL A 225 3.31 -18.43 1.93
N CYS A 226 2.98 -19.70 2.05
CA CYS A 226 2.64 -20.30 3.36
C CYS A 226 3.85 -20.34 4.30
N THR A 227 5.03 -20.63 3.79
CA THR A 227 6.29 -20.62 4.58
C THR A 227 6.63 -19.20 5.02
N SER A 228 6.41 -18.21 4.15
CA SER A 228 6.59 -16.79 4.51
C SER A 228 5.59 -16.32 5.57
N VAL A 229 4.34 -16.78 5.53
CA VAL A 229 3.37 -16.55 6.61
C VAL A 229 3.86 -17.16 7.93
N GLU A 230 4.34 -18.42 7.91
CA GLU A 230 4.89 -19.11 9.10
C GLU A 230 6.12 -18.39 9.65
N GLU A 231 7.03 -17.90 8.78
CA GLU A 231 8.17 -17.05 9.15
C GLU A 231 7.71 -15.83 9.94
N MET A 232 6.77 -15.06 9.40
CA MET A 232 6.30 -13.84 10.04
C MET A 232 5.49 -14.07 11.31
N LEU A 233 4.73 -15.16 11.38
CA LEU A 233 4.08 -15.60 12.61
C LEU A 233 5.11 -15.97 13.68
N THR A 234 6.26 -16.55 13.32
CA THR A 234 7.37 -16.85 14.23
C THR A 234 7.99 -15.58 14.79
N VAL A 235 8.23 -14.57 13.94
CA VAL A 235 8.73 -13.25 14.37
C VAL A 235 7.73 -12.60 15.33
N ALA A 236 6.45 -12.53 14.95
CA ALA A 236 5.42 -11.88 15.75
C ALA A 236 5.19 -12.56 17.11
N ARG A 237 5.19 -13.91 17.17
CA ARG A 237 5.11 -14.67 18.44
C ARG A 237 6.33 -14.42 19.33
N THR A 238 7.53 -14.43 18.75
CA THR A 238 8.79 -14.23 19.49
C THR A 238 8.85 -12.85 20.12
N LEU A 239 8.43 -11.83 19.38
CA LEU A 239 8.43 -10.44 19.82
C LEU A 239 7.14 -10.05 20.57
N ARG A 240 6.07 -10.83 20.44
CA ARG A 240 4.75 -10.54 21.01
C ARG A 240 4.19 -9.19 20.54
N ILE A 241 4.13 -9.01 19.22
CA ILE A 241 3.68 -7.79 18.55
C ILE A 241 2.53 -8.07 17.59
N PRO A 242 1.68 -7.07 17.28
CA PRO A 242 0.68 -7.18 16.22
C PRO A 242 1.33 -7.35 14.85
N LEU A 243 0.76 -8.23 14.03
CA LEU A 243 1.25 -8.53 12.68
C LEU A 243 0.19 -8.22 11.63
N HIS A 244 0.57 -7.50 10.58
CA HIS A 244 -0.24 -7.26 9.41
C HIS A 244 0.48 -7.73 8.14
N ILE A 245 -0.08 -8.73 7.45
CA ILE A 245 0.46 -9.23 6.19
C ILE A 245 -0.03 -8.32 5.06
N SER A 246 0.87 -7.64 4.41
CA SER A 246 0.60 -6.73 3.29
C SER A 246 0.22 -7.50 2.03
N HIS A 247 -0.75 -6.97 1.25
CA HIS A 247 -1.16 -7.41 -0.09
C HIS A 247 -1.11 -8.94 -0.29
N LEU A 248 -1.72 -9.69 0.64
CA LEU A 248 -1.72 -11.16 0.61
C LEU A 248 -2.18 -11.67 -0.76
N LYS A 249 -1.37 -12.49 -1.38
CA LYS A 249 -1.62 -13.13 -2.67
C LYS A 249 -0.90 -14.46 -2.79
N ALA A 250 -1.28 -15.26 -3.77
CA ALA A 250 -0.56 -16.47 -4.17
C ALA A 250 -0.23 -16.36 -5.66
N MET A 251 1.01 -15.97 -5.96
CA MET A 251 1.48 -15.75 -7.32
C MET A 251 1.67 -17.07 -8.07
N GLY A 252 1.31 -17.05 -9.37
CA GLY A 252 1.50 -18.15 -10.30
C GLY A 252 0.39 -19.21 -10.26
N ARG A 253 0.03 -19.70 -11.44
CA ARG A 253 -1.12 -20.61 -11.66
C ARG A 253 -1.09 -21.87 -10.80
N ASP A 254 0.09 -22.39 -10.49
CA ASP A 254 0.24 -23.60 -9.66
C ASP A 254 -0.17 -23.38 -8.20
N SER A 255 -0.17 -22.13 -7.74
CA SER A 255 -0.53 -21.71 -6.39
C SER A 255 -2.02 -21.39 -6.23
N TRP A 256 -2.70 -21.01 -7.32
CA TRP A 256 -4.07 -20.52 -7.30
C TRP A 256 -5.06 -21.52 -6.72
N GLY A 257 -5.99 -21.06 -5.89
CA GLY A 257 -7.02 -21.86 -5.23
C GLY A 257 -6.48 -22.84 -4.16
N LYS A 258 -5.16 -22.94 -3.99
CA LYS A 258 -4.53 -23.90 -3.08
C LYS A 258 -3.82 -23.23 -1.90
N LYS A 259 -3.06 -22.20 -2.18
CA LYS A 259 -2.18 -21.57 -1.17
C LYS A 259 -2.92 -20.57 -0.30
N ILE A 260 -3.83 -19.77 -0.86
CA ILE A 260 -4.59 -18.77 -0.08
C ILE A 260 -5.44 -19.38 1.01
N PRO A 261 -6.24 -20.45 0.77
CA PRO A 261 -6.98 -21.08 1.85
C PRO A 261 -6.09 -21.56 3.01
N ARG A 262 -4.89 -22.08 2.69
CA ARG A 262 -3.91 -22.50 3.71
C ARG A 262 -3.30 -21.31 4.46
N ALA A 263 -2.91 -20.25 3.76
CA ALA A 263 -2.36 -19.04 4.37
C ALA A 263 -3.38 -18.38 5.33
N LEU A 264 -4.64 -18.26 4.91
CA LEU A 264 -5.72 -17.75 5.76
C LEU A 264 -5.97 -18.64 6.98
N ALA A 265 -5.88 -19.98 6.83
CA ALA A 265 -6.01 -20.91 7.95
C ALA A 265 -4.88 -20.75 8.97
N LEU A 266 -3.63 -20.50 8.53
CA LEU A 266 -2.50 -20.22 9.43
C LEU A 266 -2.71 -18.93 10.22
N LEU A 267 -3.17 -17.86 9.57
CA LEU A 267 -3.49 -16.59 10.22
C LEU A 267 -4.65 -16.73 11.20
N GLU A 268 -5.70 -17.45 10.81
CA GLU A 268 -6.85 -17.70 11.69
C GLU A 268 -6.47 -18.52 12.92
N GLN A 269 -5.64 -19.54 12.76
CA GLN A 269 -5.09 -20.31 13.88
C GLN A 269 -4.28 -19.40 14.82
N ALA A 270 -3.40 -18.55 14.29
CA ALA A 270 -2.62 -17.62 15.10
C ALA A 270 -3.53 -16.64 15.88
N ARG A 271 -4.62 -16.17 15.27
CA ARG A 271 -5.64 -15.35 15.93
C ARG A 271 -6.32 -16.09 17.08
N GLN A 272 -6.68 -17.36 16.89
CA GLN A 272 -7.28 -18.20 17.92
C GLN A 272 -6.32 -18.47 19.08
N GLU A 273 -5.02 -18.50 18.82
CA GLU A 273 -3.93 -18.58 19.81
C GLU A 273 -3.70 -17.25 20.55
N GLY A 274 -4.43 -16.17 20.18
CA GLY A 274 -4.39 -14.86 20.83
C GLY A 274 -3.40 -13.87 20.23
N LEU A 275 -2.79 -14.19 19.06
CA LEU A 275 -1.97 -13.23 18.33
C LEU A 275 -2.87 -12.25 17.56
N ASP A 276 -2.59 -10.95 17.67
CA ASP A 276 -3.28 -9.94 16.85
C ASP A 276 -2.72 -9.95 15.44
N VAL A 277 -3.45 -10.59 14.53
CA VAL A 277 -3.05 -10.75 13.12
C VAL A 277 -4.13 -10.26 12.19
N SER A 278 -3.70 -9.67 11.08
CA SER A 278 -4.55 -9.24 9.98
C SER A 278 -3.79 -9.29 8.66
N CYS A 279 -4.49 -9.09 7.55
CA CYS A 279 -3.88 -8.96 6.24
C CYS A 279 -4.63 -7.92 5.40
N ASP A 280 -4.06 -7.54 4.28
CA ASP A 280 -4.75 -6.72 3.30
C ASP A 280 -4.67 -7.32 1.88
N VAL A 281 -5.44 -6.77 0.95
CA VAL A 281 -5.47 -7.17 -0.46
C VAL A 281 -5.96 -6.02 -1.32
N TYR A 282 -5.40 -5.87 -2.53
CA TYR A 282 -5.95 -5.02 -3.58
C TYR A 282 -6.83 -5.83 -4.55
N PRO A 283 -7.88 -5.24 -5.15
CA PRO A 283 -8.90 -5.98 -5.90
C PRO A 283 -8.52 -6.16 -7.39
N TYR A 284 -7.26 -6.54 -7.67
CA TYR A 284 -6.71 -6.70 -9.03
C TYR A 284 -5.89 -7.98 -9.14
N THR A 285 -5.93 -8.60 -10.30
CA THR A 285 -5.18 -9.84 -10.59
C THR A 285 -3.73 -9.58 -11.03
N ALA A 286 -3.36 -8.32 -11.23
CA ALA A 286 -1.98 -7.93 -11.50
C ALA A 286 -1.40 -7.15 -10.33
N GLY A 287 -0.10 -7.32 -10.09
CA GLY A 287 0.71 -6.49 -9.22
C GLY A 287 1.38 -5.35 -9.98
N SER A 288 2.10 -4.51 -9.26
CA SER A 288 3.00 -3.51 -9.84
C SER A 288 4.11 -3.18 -8.86
N THR A 289 5.34 -3.31 -9.34
CA THR A 289 6.55 -3.01 -8.57
C THR A 289 7.72 -2.66 -9.49
N GLN A 290 8.94 -2.55 -8.95
CA GLN A 290 10.16 -2.37 -9.72
C GLN A 290 10.47 -3.62 -10.56
N LEU A 291 10.94 -3.45 -11.80
CA LEU A 291 11.38 -4.56 -12.66
C LEU A 291 12.56 -5.34 -12.03
N LEU A 292 13.35 -4.70 -11.18
CA LEU A 292 14.42 -5.34 -10.41
C LEU A 292 13.94 -6.56 -9.60
N HIS A 293 12.66 -6.61 -9.26
CA HIS A 293 12.07 -7.73 -8.49
C HIS A 293 12.03 -9.07 -9.26
N ILE A 294 12.37 -9.06 -10.56
CA ILE A 294 12.60 -10.29 -11.35
C ILE A 294 13.92 -10.98 -10.94
N LEU A 295 14.88 -10.20 -10.42
CA LEU A 295 16.22 -10.71 -10.10
C LEU A 295 16.23 -11.46 -8.77
N PRO A 296 16.94 -12.60 -8.68
CA PRO A 296 17.14 -13.26 -7.40
C PRO A 296 17.99 -12.39 -6.46
N PRO A 297 17.84 -12.52 -5.11
CA PRO A 297 18.49 -11.65 -4.13
C PRO A 297 19.98 -11.47 -4.33
N GLU A 298 20.71 -12.54 -4.65
CA GLU A 298 22.17 -12.51 -4.87
C GLU A 298 22.60 -11.61 -6.04
N PHE A 299 21.68 -11.31 -6.99
CA PHE A 299 21.94 -10.37 -8.07
C PHE A 299 21.74 -8.90 -7.65
N LEU A 300 21.05 -8.64 -6.55
CA LEU A 300 20.81 -7.31 -6.01
C LEU A 300 21.90 -6.84 -5.03
N GLU A 301 22.80 -7.74 -4.62
CA GLU A 301 23.90 -7.43 -3.70
C GLU A 301 24.88 -6.41 -4.27
N GLY A 302 25.36 -5.48 -3.44
CA GLY A 302 26.38 -4.49 -3.77
C GLY A 302 25.84 -3.21 -4.42
N GLY A 303 24.52 -2.98 -4.34
CA GLY A 303 23.88 -1.76 -4.86
C GLY A 303 23.77 -1.70 -6.38
N MET A 304 23.17 -0.62 -6.89
CA MET A 304 22.79 -0.50 -8.32
C MET A 304 23.98 -0.64 -9.29
N ASP A 305 25.13 -0.03 -8.97
CA ASP A 305 26.34 -0.14 -9.81
C ASP A 305 26.80 -1.58 -9.97
N ALA A 306 26.67 -2.39 -8.92
CA ALA A 306 27.03 -3.81 -8.97
C ALA A 306 26.00 -4.61 -9.79
N VAL A 307 24.72 -4.31 -9.65
CA VAL A 307 23.64 -4.90 -10.47
C VAL A 307 23.89 -4.62 -11.95
N VAL A 308 24.11 -3.37 -12.33
CA VAL A 308 24.37 -2.97 -13.73
C VAL A 308 25.61 -3.69 -14.29
N ARG A 309 26.70 -3.77 -13.51
CA ARG A 309 27.91 -4.52 -13.93
C ARG A 309 27.62 -6.01 -14.15
N ARG A 310 26.88 -6.67 -13.21
CA ARG A 310 26.49 -8.08 -13.37
C ARG A 310 25.63 -8.31 -14.60
N LEU A 311 24.61 -7.49 -14.79
CA LEU A 311 23.73 -7.60 -15.96
C LEU A 311 24.41 -7.28 -17.27
N SER A 312 25.54 -6.57 -17.26
CA SER A 312 26.38 -6.32 -18.45
C SER A 312 27.33 -7.47 -18.76
N ASP A 313 27.55 -8.41 -17.82
CA ASP A 313 28.44 -9.56 -18.01
C ASP A 313 27.68 -10.77 -18.61
N PRO A 314 28.08 -11.27 -19.81
CA PRO A 314 27.44 -12.45 -20.39
C PRO A 314 27.55 -13.73 -19.53
N ALA A 315 28.55 -13.85 -18.66
CA ALA A 315 28.68 -15.00 -17.78
C ALA A 315 27.64 -14.94 -16.66
N ALA A 316 27.45 -13.76 -16.05
CA ALA A 316 26.44 -13.55 -15.04
C ALA A 316 25.00 -13.71 -15.61
N ARG A 317 24.74 -13.27 -16.87
CA ARG A 317 23.44 -13.52 -17.53
C ARG A 317 23.15 -15.01 -17.72
N ARG A 318 24.16 -15.84 -18.04
CA ARG A 318 23.97 -17.30 -18.13
C ARG A 318 23.66 -17.92 -16.75
N GLU A 319 24.29 -17.42 -15.70
CA GLU A 319 23.96 -17.80 -14.33
C GLU A 319 22.53 -17.38 -13.97
N LEU A 320 22.12 -16.16 -14.27
CA LEU A 320 20.76 -15.65 -14.08
C LEU A 320 19.74 -16.53 -14.81
N ALA A 321 19.99 -16.88 -16.09
CA ALA A 321 19.12 -17.77 -16.85
C ALA A 321 18.94 -19.13 -16.16
N TRP A 322 20.04 -19.72 -15.68
CA TRP A 322 19.99 -20.97 -14.93
C TRP A 322 19.22 -20.84 -13.59
N ARG A 323 19.38 -19.71 -12.89
CA ARG A 323 18.64 -19.44 -11.63
C ARG A 323 17.14 -19.32 -11.88
N ILE A 324 16.72 -18.61 -12.94
CA ILE A 324 15.32 -18.51 -13.38
C ILE A 324 14.76 -19.88 -13.76
N GLU A 325 15.51 -20.69 -14.53
CA GLU A 325 15.09 -22.04 -14.90
C GLU A 325 14.98 -22.97 -13.67
N SER A 326 15.89 -22.88 -12.70
CA SER A 326 15.88 -23.70 -11.49
C SER A 326 14.72 -23.35 -10.55
N GLY A 327 14.26 -22.09 -10.53
CA GLY A 327 13.07 -21.61 -9.84
C GLY A 327 13.04 -21.84 -8.33
N SER A 328 14.18 -21.78 -7.64
CA SER A 328 14.26 -22.07 -6.21
C SER A 328 14.73 -20.89 -5.37
N GLY A 329 14.08 -20.67 -4.23
CA GLY A 329 14.54 -19.76 -3.17
C GLY A 329 14.09 -18.31 -3.29
N PHE A 330 13.41 -17.91 -4.37
CA PHE A 330 12.85 -16.57 -4.56
C PHE A 330 11.58 -16.63 -5.41
N ASP A 331 10.84 -15.54 -5.50
CA ASP A 331 9.69 -15.42 -6.39
C ASP A 331 10.17 -15.04 -7.80
N ASP A 332 10.32 -16.04 -8.63
CA ASP A 332 10.67 -15.86 -10.04
C ASP A 332 9.46 -15.33 -10.82
N ILE A 333 9.36 -14.02 -10.92
CA ILE A 333 8.24 -13.33 -11.60
C ILE A 333 8.17 -13.73 -13.08
N ALA A 334 9.32 -13.94 -13.74
CA ALA A 334 9.35 -14.35 -15.14
C ALA A 334 8.69 -15.72 -15.35
N ARG A 335 8.86 -16.64 -14.39
CA ARG A 335 8.20 -17.94 -14.41
C ARG A 335 6.75 -17.88 -13.93
N LEU A 336 6.45 -17.06 -12.90
CA LEU A 336 5.13 -16.98 -12.28
C LEU A 336 4.10 -16.28 -13.18
N ALA A 337 4.50 -15.19 -13.84
CA ALA A 337 3.65 -14.42 -14.75
C ALA A 337 3.86 -14.77 -16.24
N GLY A 338 5.05 -15.28 -16.59
CA GLY A 338 5.50 -15.39 -17.98
C GLY A 338 5.97 -14.05 -18.56
N TRP A 339 6.90 -14.08 -19.50
CA TRP A 339 7.40 -12.87 -20.17
C TRP A 339 6.30 -12.07 -20.91
N ASP A 340 5.22 -12.74 -21.31
CA ASP A 340 4.02 -12.15 -21.90
C ASP A 340 3.08 -11.52 -20.86
N GLY A 341 3.21 -11.89 -19.59
CA GLY A 341 2.47 -11.35 -18.46
C GLY A 341 3.13 -10.17 -17.75
N ILE A 342 4.36 -9.77 -18.12
CA ILE A 342 5.12 -8.67 -17.51
C ILE A 342 5.15 -7.48 -18.46
N TYR A 343 4.48 -6.38 -18.09
CA TYR A 343 4.34 -5.16 -18.90
C TYR A 343 5.11 -4.01 -18.28
N LEU A 344 5.88 -3.26 -19.09
CA LEU A 344 6.62 -2.08 -18.62
C LEU A 344 5.69 -0.87 -18.49
N THR A 345 5.76 -0.19 -17.36
CA THR A 345 4.83 0.87 -17.00
C THR A 345 5.48 2.23 -16.78
N SER A 346 6.78 2.29 -16.49
CA SER A 346 7.58 3.51 -16.55
C SER A 346 8.94 3.22 -17.14
N LEU A 347 9.45 4.14 -17.96
CA LEU A 347 10.75 4.11 -18.60
C LEU A 347 11.29 5.53 -18.61
N HIS A 348 12.56 5.70 -18.24
CA HIS A 348 13.20 7.00 -18.09
C HIS A 348 13.93 7.45 -19.37
N CYS A 349 14.54 6.50 -20.09
CA CYS A 349 15.26 6.80 -21.34
C CYS A 349 14.28 7.04 -22.49
N PRO A 350 14.37 8.18 -23.21
CA PRO A 350 13.46 8.49 -24.33
C PRO A 350 13.45 7.43 -25.43
N GLU A 351 14.58 6.75 -25.67
CA GLU A 351 14.69 5.68 -26.67
C GLU A 351 13.82 4.48 -26.33
N ASP A 352 13.55 4.24 -25.04
CA ASP A 352 12.75 3.11 -24.56
C ASP A 352 11.26 3.44 -24.42
N HIS A 353 10.84 4.71 -24.50
CA HIS A 353 9.43 5.12 -24.44
C HIS A 353 8.50 4.37 -25.42
N PRO A 354 8.90 3.95 -26.63
CA PRO A 354 8.07 3.12 -27.50
C PRO A 354 7.69 1.75 -26.90
N PHE A 355 8.36 1.32 -25.84
CA PHE A 355 8.09 0.06 -25.13
C PHE A 355 7.07 0.20 -23.99
N LEU A 356 6.69 1.41 -23.60
CA LEU A 356 5.64 1.62 -22.58
C LEU A 356 4.36 0.87 -22.92
N GLY A 357 3.84 0.15 -21.94
CA GLY A 357 2.62 -0.65 -22.07
C GLY A 357 2.77 -1.93 -22.91
N LYS A 358 3.99 -2.31 -23.27
CA LYS A 358 4.27 -3.59 -23.93
C LYS A 358 4.80 -4.61 -22.95
N SER A 359 4.52 -5.89 -23.21
CA SER A 359 5.13 -6.97 -22.43
C SER A 359 6.59 -7.20 -22.86
N LEU A 360 7.39 -7.77 -21.94
CA LEU A 360 8.78 -8.15 -22.24
C LEU A 360 8.86 -9.10 -23.45
N ALA A 361 7.93 -10.05 -23.59
CA ALA A 361 7.85 -10.91 -24.76
C ALA A 361 7.63 -10.12 -26.07
N GLN A 362 6.77 -9.09 -26.05
CA GLN A 362 6.53 -8.24 -27.22
C GLN A 362 7.76 -7.39 -27.56
N ILE A 363 8.46 -6.86 -26.56
CA ILE A 363 9.68 -6.05 -26.76
C ILE A 363 10.79 -6.93 -27.33
N ALA A 364 11.00 -8.12 -26.75
CA ALA A 364 11.97 -9.10 -27.23
C ALA A 364 11.72 -9.49 -28.70
N ALA A 365 10.47 -9.71 -29.08
CA ALA A 365 10.09 -9.98 -30.47
C ALA A 365 10.38 -8.79 -31.41
N LEU A 366 10.16 -7.55 -30.95
CA LEU A 366 10.45 -6.33 -31.75
C LEU A 366 11.96 -6.09 -31.93
N THR A 367 12.76 -6.44 -30.92
CA THR A 367 14.23 -6.25 -30.92
C THR A 367 14.99 -7.46 -31.47
N GLY A 368 14.32 -8.60 -31.65
CA GLY A 368 14.94 -9.85 -32.10
C GLY A 368 15.83 -10.50 -31.04
N GLN A 369 15.57 -10.23 -29.75
CA GLN A 369 16.36 -10.70 -28.61
C GLN A 369 15.63 -11.82 -27.85
N ASP A 370 16.39 -12.55 -27.03
CA ASP A 370 15.80 -13.36 -25.97
C ASP A 370 15.14 -12.47 -24.91
N PRO A 371 13.98 -12.85 -24.31
CA PRO A 371 13.30 -12.01 -23.32
C PRO A 371 14.13 -11.66 -22.09
N LEU A 372 14.99 -12.57 -21.60
CA LEU A 372 15.87 -12.29 -20.46
C LEU A 372 16.98 -11.32 -20.85
N ASP A 373 17.61 -11.49 -22.01
CA ASP A 373 18.62 -10.55 -22.50
C ASP A 373 18.03 -9.16 -22.74
N CYS A 374 16.82 -9.10 -23.30
CA CYS A 374 16.06 -7.87 -23.46
C CYS A 374 15.79 -7.18 -22.12
N CYS A 375 15.35 -7.94 -21.10
CA CYS A 375 15.14 -7.44 -19.75
C CYS A 375 16.44 -6.91 -19.13
N CYS A 376 17.53 -7.65 -19.24
CA CYS A 376 18.84 -7.21 -18.74
C CYS A 376 19.33 -5.92 -19.41
N ASP A 377 19.19 -5.82 -20.73
CA ASP A 377 19.59 -4.62 -21.48
C ASP A 377 18.76 -3.40 -21.08
N LEU A 378 17.45 -3.57 -20.86
CA LEU A 378 16.58 -2.50 -20.37
C LEU A 378 16.99 -2.06 -18.97
N LEU A 379 17.18 -2.98 -18.04
CA LEU A 379 17.63 -2.68 -16.66
C LEU A 379 18.97 -1.94 -16.64
N VAL A 380 19.90 -2.31 -17.53
CA VAL A 380 21.19 -1.62 -17.66
C VAL A 380 21.01 -0.20 -18.19
N ARG A 381 20.25 0.01 -19.27
CA ARG A 381 20.05 1.33 -19.87
C ARG A 381 19.29 2.30 -18.99
N GLU A 382 18.32 1.79 -18.27
CA GLU A 382 17.43 2.54 -17.39
C GLU A 382 17.98 2.68 -15.95
N ASP A 383 19.20 2.20 -15.70
CA ASP A 383 19.80 2.18 -14.36
C ASP A 383 18.85 1.59 -13.29
N GLY A 384 18.14 0.52 -13.66
CA GLY A 384 17.13 -0.13 -12.82
C GLY A 384 15.83 0.65 -12.62
N GLN A 385 15.68 1.83 -13.19
CA GLN A 385 14.56 2.76 -12.95
C GLN A 385 13.31 2.40 -13.75
N ILE A 386 12.89 1.14 -13.68
CA ILE A 386 11.74 0.60 -14.41
C ILE A 386 10.68 0.12 -13.43
N THR A 387 9.40 0.45 -13.67
CA THR A 387 8.26 -0.22 -13.04
C THR A 387 7.57 -1.15 -14.03
N MET A 388 6.94 -2.18 -13.48
CA MET A 388 6.18 -3.16 -14.24
C MET A 388 4.78 -3.37 -13.66
N ILE A 389 3.91 -3.96 -14.48
CA ILE A 389 2.69 -4.66 -14.06
C ILE A 389 2.89 -6.13 -14.42
N ASP A 390 2.59 -7.01 -13.49
CA ASP A 390 2.72 -8.46 -13.65
C ASP A 390 1.40 -9.18 -13.35
N PHE A 391 0.88 -9.94 -14.32
CA PHE A 391 -0.38 -10.67 -14.21
C PHE A 391 -0.15 -12.04 -13.55
N MET A 392 -0.28 -12.10 -12.23
CA MET A 392 0.20 -13.23 -11.42
C MET A 392 -0.80 -13.80 -10.41
N ALA A 393 -1.96 -13.14 -10.18
CA ALA A 393 -2.95 -13.56 -9.17
C ALA A 393 -4.28 -14.01 -9.79
N SER A 394 -5.07 -14.81 -9.05
CA SER A 394 -6.41 -15.22 -9.45
C SER A 394 -7.49 -14.39 -8.77
N GLU A 395 -8.61 -14.15 -9.49
CA GLU A 395 -9.76 -13.44 -8.93
C GLU A 395 -10.44 -14.26 -7.81
N GLU A 396 -10.42 -15.59 -7.90
CA GLU A 396 -10.99 -16.49 -6.91
C GLU A 396 -10.23 -16.39 -5.58
N ASP A 397 -8.89 -16.29 -5.61
CA ASP A 397 -8.08 -16.09 -4.42
C ASP A 397 -8.32 -14.71 -3.81
N ILE A 398 -8.46 -13.66 -4.64
CA ILE A 398 -8.83 -12.32 -4.18
C ILE A 398 -10.18 -12.35 -3.47
N ILE A 399 -11.18 -13.03 -4.03
CA ILE A 399 -12.50 -13.19 -3.40
C ILE A 399 -12.38 -13.93 -2.06
N ALA A 400 -11.61 -15.01 -2.00
CA ALA A 400 -11.40 -15.75 -0.75
C ALA A 400 -10.76 -14.88 0.34
N ILE A 401 -9.76 -14.05 -0.01
CA ILE A 401 -9.15 -13.10 0.92
C ILE A 401 -10.17 -12.03 1.33
N LEU A 402 -10.88 -11.43 0.38
CA LEU A 402 -11.90 -10.41 0.66
C LEU A 402 -13.04 -10.93 1.53
N GLN A 403 -13.36 -12.22 1.51
CA GLN A 403 -14.39 -12.84 2.36
C GLN A 403 -13.89 -13.13 3.78
N SER A 404 -12.57 -13.14 4.01
CA SER A 404 -12.00 -13.36 5.35
C SER A 404 -12.20 -12.14 6.25
N ASP A 405 -12.56 -12.36 7.52
CA ASP A 405 -12.64 -11.31 8.54
C ASP A 405 -11.26 -10.74 8.96
N LEU A 406 -10.17 -11.38 8.54
CA LEU A 406 -8.80 -10.93 8.79
C LEU A 406 -8.36 -9.85 7.79
N SER A 407 -9.04 -9.73 6.63
CA SER A 407 -8.57 -8.89 5.54
C SER A 407 -9.26 -7.54 5.47
N ASN A 408 -8.50 -6.52 5.07
CA ASN A 408 -9.00 -5.21 4.66
C ASN A 408 -8.58 -4.91 3.22
N LEU A 409 -9.20 -3.88 2.63
CA LEU A 409 -8.89 -3.41 1.29
C LEU A 409 -7.77 -2.36 1.37
N ILE A 410 -6.85 -2.46 0.41
CA ILE A 410 -5.82 -1.43 0.17
C ILE A 410 -5.65 -1.19 -1.32
N SER A 411 -4.93 -0.14 -1.71
CA SER A 411 -4.60 0.09 -3.10
C SER A 411 -3.19 -0.41 -3.49
N ASP A 412 -2.24 -0.34 -2.59
CA ASP A 412 -0.82 -0.56 -2.88
C ASP A 412 -0.34 0.33 -4.06
N SER A 413 -0.82 1.57 -4.07
CA SER A 413 -0.55 2.52 -5.14
C SER A 413 0.88 3.01 -5.10
N THR A 414 1.55 2.97 -6.25
CA THR A 414 2.88 3.52 -6.50
C THR A 414 2.77 4.82 -7.30
N TYR A 415 3.77 5.69 -7.22
CA TYR A 415 3.74 7.04 -7.80
C TYR A 415 4.95 7.32 -8.71
N PRO A 416 5.19 6.51 -9.75
CA PRO A 416 6.26 6.81 -10.70
C PRO A 416 6.05 8.20 -11.31
N THR A 417 7.13 8.87 -11.66
CA THR A 417 7.07 10.26 -12.16
C THR A 417 6.43 10.32 -13.55
N GLU A 418 6.63 9.28 -14.36
CA GLU A 418 6.18 9.17 -15.74
C GLU A 418 5.64 7.77 -16.05
N GLY A 419 4.85 7.64 -17.11
CA GLY A 419 4.44 6.35 -17.64
C GLY A 419 2.95 6.04 -17.56
N MET A 420 2.62 4.75 -17.51
CA MET A 420 1.28 4.19 -17.45
C MET A 420 1.10 3.42 -16.13
N PRO A 421 0.81 4.10 -15.00
CA PRO A 421 0.73 3.44 -13.71
C PRO A 421 -0.39 2.38 -13.68
N HIS A 422 -0.33 1.48 -12.71
CA HIS A 422 -1.38 0.50 -12.51
C HIS A 422 -2.74 1.19 -12.23
N PRO A 423 -3.89 0.74 -12.77
CA PRO A 423 -5.20 1.36 -12.55
C PRO A 423 -5.61 1.44 -11.06
N ARG A 424 -4.97 0.64 -10.18
CA ARG A 424 -5.19 0.69 -8.72
C ARG A 424 -4.94 2.08 -8.10
N VAL A 425 -4.12 2.90 -8.74
CA VAL A 425 -3.87 4.28 -8.32
C VAL A 425 -5.15 5.13 -8.35
N TYR A 426 -6.03 4.86 -9.34
CA TYR A 426 -7.18 5.69 -9.68
C TYR A 426 -8.52 5.11 -9.27
N GLY A 427 -8.64 3.79 -9.04
CA GLY A 427 -9.96 3.17 -8.98
C GLY A 427 -10.16 2.05 -7.96
N THR A 428 -9.23 1.77 -7.06
CA THR A 428 -9.28 0.61 -6.14
C THR A 428 -10.55 0.56 -5.30
N PHE A 429 -10.92 1.64 -4.64
CA PHE A 429 -12.05 1.67 -3.71
C PHE A 429 -13.40 1.60 -4.44
N PRO A 430 -13.62 2.37 -5.51
CA PRO A 430 -14.78 2.18 -6.37
C PRO A 430 -14.88 0.79 -6.99
N ARG A 431 -13.76 0.18 -7.40
CA ARG A 431 -13.72 -1.18 -7.96
C ARG A 431 -14.26 -2.22 -6.98
N LEU A 432 -13.94 -2.15 -5.69
CA LEU A 432 -14.47 -3.10 -4.72
C LEU A 432 -16.00 -3.10 -4.76
N ILE A 433 -16.62 -1.93 -4.76
CA ILE A 433 -18.08 -1.81 -4.80
C ILE A 433 -18.62 -2.20 -6.17
N GLN A 434 -18.12 -1.60 -7.25
CA GLN A 434 -18.61 -1.82 -8.60
C GLN A 434 -18.48 -3.29 -9.04
N HIS A 435 -17.29 -3.89 -8.81
CA HIS A 435 -17.00 -5.23 -9.32
C HIS A 435 -17.37 -6.33 -8.33
N PHE A 436 -16.90 -6.26 -7.07
CA PHE A 436 -17.05 -7.37 -6.12
C PHE A 436 -18.39 -7.37 -5.39
N VAL A 437 -18.98 -6.18 -5.14
CA VAL A 437 -20.32 -6.08 -4.54
C VAL A 437 -21.40 -6.15 -5.63
N MET A 438 -21.41 -5.20 -6.59
CA MET A 438 -22.55 -5.02 -7.50
C MET A 438 -22.56 -6.05 -8.65
N LYS A 439 -21.39 -6.47 -9.16
CA LYS A 439 -21.32 -7.38 -10.32
C LYS A 439 -21.12 -8.84 -9.91
N LYS A 440 -20.20 -9.12 -8.99
CA LYS A 440 -19.85 -10.49 -8.58
C LYS A 440 -20.67 -11.00 -7.40
N HIS A 441 -21.27 -10.10 -6.62
CA HIS A 441 -22.00 -10.44 -5.38
C HIS A 441 -21.15 -11.26 -4.40
N ALA A 442 -19.83 -11.00 -4.39
CA ALA A 442 -18.87 -11.69 -3.53
C ALA A 442 -18.93 -11.20 -2.06
N LEU A 443 -19.38 -9.95 -1.88
CA LEU A 443 -19.54 -9.28 -0.58
C LEU A 443 -20.88 -8.54 -0.54
N THR A 444 -21.42 -8.32 0.67
CA THR A 444 -22.45 -7.29 0.86
C THR A 444 -21.79 -5.90 0.87
N LEU A 445 -22.59 -4.85 0.71
CA LEU A 445 -22.09 -3.48 0.76
C LEU A 445 -21.54 -3.13 2.16
N GLU A 446 -22.19 -3.61 3.23
CA GLU A 446 -21.77 -3.42 4.61
C GLU A 446 -20.40 -4.10 4.88
N GLN A 447 -20.20 -5.32 4.35
CA GLN A 447 -18.91 -6.00 4.43
C GLN A 447 -17.82 -5.22 3.69
N ALA A 448 -18.11 -4.73 2.49
CA ALA A 448 -17.16 -3.94 1.71
C ALA A 448 -16.79 -2.63 2.43
N VAL A 449 -17.78 -1.90 2.95
CA VAL A 449 -17.53 -0.66 3.72
C VAL A 449 -16.67 -0.96 4.96
N ARG A 450 -16.98 -2.02 5.72
CA ARG A 450 -16.16 -2.41 6.89
C ARG A 450 -14.70 -2.67 6.51
N LYS A 451 -14.44 -3.28 5.34
CA LYS A 451 -13.08 -3.54 4.84
C LYS A 451 -12.34 -2.29 4.39
N MET A 452 -13.07 -1.26 4.00
CA MET A 452 -12.50 0.02 3.58
C MET A 452 -12.38 1.03 4.73
N THR A 453 -12.89 0.73 5.93
CA THR A 453 -13.04 1.72 7.01
C THR A 453 -12.59 1.17 8.38
N ALA A 454 -13.43 0.44 9.10
CA ALA A 454 -13.15 0.01 10.48
C ALA A 454 -11.98 -0.99 10.58
N LEU A 455 -11.84 -1.92 9.63
CA LEU A 455 -10.76 -2.90 9.69
C LEU A 455 -9.37 -2.28 9.47
N PRO A 456 -9.13 -1.44 8.43
CA PRO A 456 -7.85 -0.77 8.28
C PRO A 456 -7.57 0.20 9.46
N ALA A 457 -8.57 0.92 9.98
CA ALA A 457 -8.39 1.77 11.15
C ALA A 457 -7.92 0.96 12.37
N ARG A 458 -8.52 -0.21 12.61
CA ARG A 458 -8.10 -1.12 13.68
C ARG A 458 -6.69 -1.66 13.48
N ALA A 459 -6.35 -2.09 12.25
CA ALA A 459 -5.05 -2.69 11.94
C ALA A 459 -3.89 -1.76 12.30
N LEU A 460 -4.02 -0.45 12.05
CA LEU A 460 -2.99 0.55 12.35
C LEU A 460 -3.31 1.43 13.57
N ARG A 461 -4.26 1.02 14.43
CA ARG A 461 -4.58 1.76 15.67
C ARG A 461 -5.01 3.22 15.41
N LEU A 462 -5.68 3.51 14.30
CA LEU A 462 -6.18 4.85 13.99
C LEU A 462 -7.39 5.14 14.87
N ARG A 463 -7.21 6.04 15.83
CA ARG A 463 -8.27 6.41 16.77
C ARG A 463 -9.31 7.31 16.10
N ASN A 464 -10.55 7.23 16.56
CA ASN A 464 -11.70 8.03 16.14
C ASN A 464 -12.01 7.95 14.64
N LYS A 465 -11.54 6.91 13.94
CA LYS A 465 -11.74 6.75 12.48
C LYS A 465 -12.42 5.42 12.14
N GLY A 466 -13.00 5.38 10.94
CA GLY A 466 -13.51 4.17 10.31
C GLY A 466 -14.91 3.74 10.73
N VAL A 467 -15.60 4.47 11.62
CA VAL A 467 -17.01 4.20 11.98
C VAL A 467 -17.83 5.49 12.10
N ILE A 468 -19.12 5.42 11.80
CA ILE A 468 -20.09 6.49 12.07
C ILE A 468 -20.68 6.25 13.45
N ALA A 469 -20.19 7.01 14.44
CA ALA A 469 -20.69 7.03 15.81
C ALA A 469 -20.39 8.39 16.44
N GLU A 470 -21.12 8.74 17.51
CA GLU A 470 -20.85 9.97 18.27
C GLU A 470 -19.42 9.94 18.85
N GLY A 471 -18.73 11.07 18.74
CA GLY A 471 -17.34 11.25 19.17
C GLY A 471 -16.29 10.87 18.11
N MET A 472 -16.70 10.29 16.99
CA MET A 472 -15.79 9.94 15.89
C MET A 472 -15.55 11.12 14.95
N ASP A 473 -14.43 11.12 14.25
CA ASP A 473 -14.12 12.12 13.23
C ASP A 473 -15.19 12.12 12.13
N ALA A 474 -15.58 13.30 11.68
CA ALA A 474 -16.57 13.47 10.63
C ALA A 474 -15.95 13.33 9.23
N ASP A 475 -15.25 12.21 9.02
CA ASP A 475 -14.76 11.76 7.72
C ASP A 475 -15.83 10.88 7.09
N LEU A 476 -16.47 11.34 6.03
CA LEU A 476 -17.67 10.70 5.49
C LEU A 476 -17.64 10.64 3.97
N CYS A 477 -18.24 9.58 3.41
CA CYS A 477 -18.55 9.46 1.99
C CYS A 477 -20.07 9.38 1.79
N VAL A 478 -20.57 10.05 0.75
CA VAL A 478 -21.96 10.02 0.29
C VAL A 478 -21.99 9.62 -1.17
N PHE A 479 -22.68 8.54 -1.52
CA PHE A 479 -22.77 8.04 -2.88
C PHE A 479 -23.99 7.14 -3.11
N ASP A 480 -24.32 6.92 -4.38
CA ASP A 480 -25.18 5.82 -4.82
C ASP A 480 -24.28 4.65 -5.26
N PRO A 481 -24.35 3.48 -4.60
CA PRO A 481 -23.53 2.32 -4.98
C PRO A 481 -23.68 1.90 -6.45
N ALA A 482 -24.88 2.15 -7.04
CA ALA A 482 -25.14 1.87 -8.43
C ALA A 482 -24.47 2.85 -9.41
N GLN A 483 -23.98 3.98 -8.95
CA GLN A 483 -23.33 5.02 -9.77
C GLN A 483 -21.82 5.07 -9.59
N LEU A 484 -21.27 4.49 -8.51
CA LEU A 484 -19.83 4.52 -8.24
C LEU A 484 -19.06 3.72 -9.29
N ARG A 485 -18.02 4.29 -9.88
CA ARG A 485 -17.28 3.73 -11.02
C ARG A 485 -15.76 3.82 -10.87
N GLU A 486 -15.09 2.70 -11.11
CA GLU A 486 -13.75 2.67 -11.66
C GLU A 486 -13.86 2.94 -13.17
N ASN A 487 -13.18 3.95 -13.67
CA ASN A 487 -13.22 4.32 -15.08
C ASN A 487 -11.95 3.94 -15.84
N GLY A 488 -10.87 3.59 -15.13
CA GLY A 488 -9.61 3.15 -15.67
C GLY A 488 -9.56 1.65 -15.93
N ASP A 489 -8.65 1.25 -16.79
CA ASP A 489 -8.23 -0.13 -17.01
C ASP A 489 -6.71 -0.18 -17.29
N TYR A 490 -6.15 -1.37 -17.53
CA TYR A 490 -4.71 -1.52 -17.82
C TYR A 490 -4.24 -0.85 -19.13
N ARG A 491 -5.15 -0.47 -20.05
CA ARG A 491 -4.83 0.23 -21.29
C ARG A 491 -4.95 1.74 -21.15
N CYS A 492 -5.87 2.19 -20.34
CA CYS A 492 -6.15 3.58 -20.04
C CYS A 492 -6.26 3.80 -18.52
N PRO A 493 -5.15 3.64 -17.77
CA PRO A 493 -5.20 3.60 -16.31
C PRO A 493 -5.51 4.96 -15.66
N CYS A 494 -5.06 6.06 -16.27
CA CYS A 494 -5.13 7.41 -15.69
C CYS A 494 -6.54 8.04 -15.83
N ARG A 495 -7.59 7.29 -15.51
CA ARG A 495 -8.97 7.78 -15.51
C ARG A 495 -9.50 7.87 -14.09
N MET A 496 -9.85 9.08 -13.68
CA MET A 496 -10.41 9.34 -12.36
C MET A 496 -11.69 8.53 -12.14
N ALA A 497 -11.85 8.00 -10.93
CA ALA A 497 -13.10 7.42 -10.47
C ALA A 497 -14.23 8.46 -10.46
N SER A 498 -15.48 8.03 -10.47
CA SER A 498 -16.65 8.88 -10.44
C SER A 498 -17.83 8.24 -9.71
N GLY A 499 -18.85 9.06 -9.38
CA GLY A 499 -20.08 8.65 -8.72
C GLY A 499 -20.13 8.97 -7.23
N LEU A 500 -19.25 9.85 -6.75
CA LEU A 500 -19.30 10.40 -5.39
C LEU A 500 -20.16 11.67 -5.35
N ASP A 501 -21.24 11.67 -4.57
CA ASP A 501 -22.03 12.87 -4.31
C ASP A 501 -21.30 13.83 -3.36
N ALA A 502 -20.66 13.31 -2.31
CA ALA A 502 -19.80 14.10 -1.43
C ALA A 502 -18.74 13.26 -0.72
N VAL A 503 -17.59 13.88 -0.43
CA VAL A 503 -16.59 13.40 0.53
C VAL A 503 -16.33 14.52 1.51
N LEU A 504 -16.44 14.22 2.80
CA LEU A 504 -16.15 15.17 3.88
C LEU A 504 -14.89 14.72 4.61
N VAL A 505 -13.97 15.63 4.84
CA VAL A 505 -12.77 15.46 5.66
C VAL A 505 -12.88 16.40 6.85
N ALA A 506 -12.83 15.88 8.07
CA ALA A 506 -13.08 16.64 9.30
C ALA A 506 -14.35 17.51 9.22
N GLY A 507 -15.44 16.95 8.66
CA GLY A 507 -16.74 17.60 8.53
C GLY A 507 -16.86 18.65 7.43
N GLN A 508 -15.79 18.92 6.67
CA GLN A 508 -15.82 19.88 5.56
C GLN A 508 -15.86 19.14 4.22
N PRO A 509 -16.73 19.53 3.29
CA PRO A 509 -16.77 18.95 1.96
C PRO A 509 -15.45 19.18 1.22
N ALA A 510 -14.74 18.09 0.90
CA ALA A 510 -13.55 18.06 0.07
C ALA A 510 -13.88 17.71 -1.39
N VAL A 511 -14.96 16.93 -1.60
CA VAL A 511 -15.54 16.62 -2.93
C VAL A 511 -17.03 16.87 -2.89
N ILE A 512 -17.57 17.47 -3.96
CA ILE A 512 -19.00 17.59 -4.24
C ILE A 512 -19.22 17.21 -5.71
N HIS A 513 -20.08 16.22 -5.97
CA HIS A 513 -20.39 15.71 -7.31
C HIS A 513 -19.14 15.51 -8.16
N ASP A 514 -18.22 14.64 -7.66
CA ASP A 514 -16.93 14.32 -8.26
C ASP A 514 -15.96 15.51 -8.45
N THR A 515 -16.29 16.71 -7.95
CA THR A 515 -15.47 17.91 -8.09
C THR A 515 -14.81 18.26 -6.77
N LEU A 516 -13.47 18.45 -6.81
CA LEU A 516 -12.72 18.93 -5.65
C LEU A 516 -13.13 20.35 -5.28
N THR A 517 -13.33 20.60 -3.99
CA THR A 517 -13.70 21.94 -3.47
C THR A 517 -12.49 22.82 -3.18
N GLY A 518 -11.30 22.22 -3.09
CA GLY A 518 -10.08 22.88 -2.62
C GLY A 518 -10.02 23.00 -1.08
N ALA A 519 -10.86 22.27 -0.33
CA ALA A 519 -10.74 22.22 1.12
C ALA A 519 -9.48 21.41 1.54
N HIS A 520 -8.72 21.95 2.48
CA HIS A 520 -7.52 21.36 3.06
C HIS A 520 -7.71 21.25 4.57
N THR A 521 -8.47 20.23 4.99
CA THR A 521 -8.83 20.00 6.40
C THR A 521 -8.23 18.71 6.96
N GLY A 522 -7.42 18.03 6.15
CA GLY A 522 -6.66 16.87 6.56
C GLY A 522 -5.58 17.21 7.59
N THR A 523 -5.18 16.23 8.34
CA THR A 523 -4.16 16.37 9.40
C THR A 523 -3.12 15.27 9.29
N VAL A 524 -1.94 15.51 9.85
CA VAL A 524 -0.93 14.48 10.04
C VAL A 524 -1.37 13.58 11.19
N ILE A 525 -1.54 12.28 10.90
CA ILE A 525 -1.84 11.28 11.92
C ILE A 525 -0.53 10.80 12.53
N ARG A 526 -0.45 10.85 13.85
CA ARG A 526 0.70 10.38 14.63
C ARG A 526 0.25 9.31 15.63
N ARG A 527 1.15 8.37 15.91
CA ARG A 527 0.95 7.48 17.04
C ARG A 527 0.96 8.31 18.33
N GLU A 528 -0.04 8.16 19.15
CA GLU A 528 -0.03 8.73 20.49
C GLU A 528 0.92 7.92 21.37
N LEU A 529 1.81 8.61 22.07
CA LEU A 529 2.62 8.00 23.13
C LEU A 529 1.70 7.74 24.33
N ILE A 530 1.57 6.48 24.71
CA ILE A 530 0.81 6.06 25.90
C ILE A 530 1.66 6.28 27.15
#